data_6ab9158d534f96dd951e5e1764968b02
#
_entry.id   6ab9158d534f96dd951e5e1764968b02
#
_cell.length_a   1.000
_cell.length_b   1.000
_cell.length_c   1.000
_cell.angle_alpha   90.00
_cell.angle_beta   90.00
_cell.angle_gamma   90.00
#
_symmetry.space_group_name_H-M   'P 1'
#
loop_
_entity.id
_entity.type
_entity.pdbx_description
1 polymer ?
#
loop_
_entity_poly.entity_id
_entity_poly.type
_entity_poly.pdbx_seq_one_letter_code
_entity_poly.pdbx_strand_id
1 'polypeptide(L)'
;MQEFRSRFIGKCSPVHFFWGSFDLAVTRFSGRPAPVKPDADPITREAYSHEVISHGWWPGQGPLGKAAYYSYTAPAPEGLSEATVHPGFYSKDLGEFLLLYEDVRTAADPEAALMDFMQSTYEAGANLAKWDRAALER
;
A
#
# COMPACT_ATOMS: atom_id res chain seq x y z
N MET A 1 8.71 -7.98 2.59
CA MET A 1 7.37 -8.13 1.96
C MET A 1 6.75 -9.52 2.15
N GLN A 2 7.48 -10.60 1.97
CA GLN A 2 6.92 -11.97 2.16
C GLN A 2 6.42 -12.21 3.59
N GLU A 3 7.17 -11.80 4.59
CA GLU A 3 6.72 -11.89 5.98
C GLU A 3 5.46 -11.07 6.24
N PHE A 4 5.40 -9.84 5.73
CA PHE A 4 4.21 -8.99 5.80
C PHE A 4 3.01 -9.69 5.13
N ARG A 5 3.23 -10.26 3.95
CA ARG A 5 2.19 -11.01 3.23
C ARG A 5 1.66 -12.19 4.05
N SER A 6 2.54 -12.91 4.72
CA SER A 6 2.17 -14.13 5.46
C SER A 6 1.25 -13.89 6.66
N ARG A 7 1.19 -12.66 7.15
CA ARG A 7 0.31 -12.26 8.27
C ARG A 7 -1.14 -12.01 7.85
N PHE A 8 -1.45 -12.11 6.57
CA PHE A 8 -2.77 -11.85 6.02
C PHE A 8 -3.33 -13.15 5.45
N ILE A 9 -4.53 -13.55 5.91
CA ILE A 9 -5.19 -14.79 5.48
C ILE A 9 -6.30 -14.57 4.45
N GLY A 10 -6.67 -13.32 4.21
CA GLY A 10 -7.55 -12.95 3.12
C GLY A 10 -6.88 -13.08 1.75
N LYS A 11 -7.61 -12.73 0.71
CA LYS A 11 -7.04 -12.72 -0.64
C LYS A 11 -5.88 -11.71 -0.71
N CYS A 12 -4.75 -12.18 -1.17
CA CYS A 12 -3.54 -11.39 -1.28
C CYS A 12 -2.76 -11.78 -2.54
N SER A 13 -2.20 -10.81 -3.25
CA SER A 13 -1.32 -11.12 -4.38
C SER A 13 -0.02 -11.76 -3.88
N PRO A 14 0.72 -12.46 -4.76
CA PRO A 14 2.13 -12.72 -4.47
C PRO A 14 2.90 -11.39 -4.43
N VAL A 15 4.10 -11.41 -3.87
CA VAL A 15 5.05 -10.32 -4.08
C VAL A 15 5.47 -10.39 -5.55
N HIS A 16 5.15 -9.35 -6.31
CA HIS A 16 5.20 -9.41 -7.77
C HIS A 16 5.86 -8.16 -8.34
N PHE A 17 6.64 -8.35 -9.41
CA PHE A 17 7.31 -7.26 -10.11
C PHE A 17 6.47 -6.81 -11.31
N PHE A 18 6.22 -5.51 -11.40
CA PHE A 18 5.43 -4.89 -12.47
C PHE A 18 6.35 -4.11 -13.42
N TRP A 19 6.29 -4.44 -14.69
CA TRP A 19 7.15 -3.82 -15.72
C TRP A 19 6.80 -2.35 -15.98
N GLY A 20 5.51 -1.99 -15.94
CA GLY A 20 5.04 -0.66 -16.33
C GLY A 20 5.64 0.45 -15.48
N SER A 21 5.58 0.31 -14.16
CA SER A 21 6.15 1.27 -13.20
C SER A 21 7.50 0.83 -12.66
N PHE A 22 7.95 -0.36 -13.02
CA PHE A 22 9.20 -0.96 -12.54
C PHE A 22 9.20 -1.11 -11.02
N ASP A 23 8.08 -1.53 -10.47
CA ASP A 23 7.88 -1.66 -9.03
C ASP A 23 7.67 -3.10 -8.57
N LEU A 24 8.05 -3.36 -7.32
CA LEU A 24 7.81 -4.62 -6.63
C LEU A 24 6.68 -4.39 -5.64
N ALA A 25 5.58 -5.15 -5.75
CA ALA A 25 4.39 -4.89 -4.95
C ALA A 25 3.72 -6.13 -4.40
N VAL A 26 2.99 -5.96 -3.31
CA VAL A 26 2.10 -6.93 -2.71
C VAL A 26 0.78 -6.23 -2.36
N THR A 27 -0.35 -6.84 -2.75
CA THR A 27 -1.68 -6.24 -2.60
C THR A 27 -2.57 -7.14 -1.76
N ARG A 28 -3.16 -6.57 -0.72
CA ARG A 28 -4.18 -7.20 0.13
C ARG A 28 -5.56 -6.74 -0.29
N PHE A 29 -6.53 -7.63 -0.22
CA PHE A 29 -7.93 -7.36 -0.60
C PHE A 29 -8.83 -7.50 0.62
N SER A 30 -9.82 -6.61 0.75
CA SER A 30 -10.82 -6.72 1.82
C SER A 30 -11.83 -7.85 1.58
N GLY A 31 -11.99 -8.25 0.33
CA GLY A 31 -13.05 -9.15 -0.10
C GLY A 31 -14.33 -8.41 -0.52
N ARG A 32 -14.39 -7.10 -0.37
CA ARG A 32 -15.54 -6.29 -0.77
C ARG A 32 -15.33 -5.66 -2.14
N PRO A 33 -16.37 -5.64 -3.01
CA PRO A 33 -16.29 -4.89 -4.26
C PRO A 33 -16.11 -3.39 -4.01
N ALA A 34 -15.33 -2.74 -4.85
CA ALA A 34 -15.20 -1.28 -4.84
C ALA A 34 -16.23 -0.66 -5.79
N PRO A 35 -16.69 0.58 -5.54
CA PRO A 35 -17.56 1.28 -6.48
C PRO A 35 -16.88 1.43 -7.84
N VAL A 36 -17.60 1.04 -8.90
CA VAL A 36 -17.11 1.18 -10.28
C VAL A 36 -17.28 2.62 -10.72
N LYS A 37 -16.20 3.27 -11.18
CA LYS A 37 -16.30 4.58 -11.84
C LYS A 37 -16.79 4.36 -13.26
N PRO A 38 -17.91 5.01 -13.67
CA PRO A 38 -18.52 4.79 -14.99
C PRO A 38 -17.59 5.03 -16.18
N ASP A 39 -16.68 5.97 -16.05
CA ASP A 39 -15.75 6.43 -17.09
C ASP A 39 -14.37 5.77 -17.03
N ALA A 40 -14.16 4.82 -16.12
CA ALA A 40 -12.90 4.09 -16.06
C ALA A 40 -12.74 3.18 -17.27
N ASP A 41 -11.53 3.13 -17.82
CA ASP A 41 -11.20 2.17 -18.88
C ASP A 41 -11.27 0.72 -18.37
N PRO A 42 -11.37 -0.28 -19.28
CA PRO A 42 -11.52 -1.68 -18.87
C PRO A 42 -10.41 -2.21 -17.94
N ILE A 43 -9.18 -1.79 -18.16
CA ILE A 43 -8.03 -2.22 -17.33
C ILE A 43 -8.15 -1.65 -15.92
N THR A 44 -8.47 -0.37 -15.81
CA THR A 44 -8.68 0.29 -14.51
C THR A 44 -9.88 -0.30 -13.77
N ARG A 45 -10.98 -0.59 -14.47
CA ARG A 45 -12.15 -1.26 -13.87
C ARG A 45 -11.80 -2.61 -13.27
N GLU A 46 -11.02 -3.41 -13.95
CA GLU A 46 -10.62 -4.73 -13.47
C GLU A 46 -9.64 -4.62 -12.30
N ALA A 47 -8.65 -3.74 -12.40
CA ALA A 47 -7.63 -3.55 -11.36
C ALA A 47 -8.21 -3.06 -10.04
N TYR A 48 -9.24 -2.20 -10.10
CA TYR A 48 -9.86 -1.60 -8.91
C TYR A 48 -11.31 -2.04 -8.70
N SER A 49 -11.69 -3.21 -9.18
CA SER A 49 -13.02 -3.80 -8.97
C SER A 49 -13.32 -4.14 -7.51
N HIS A 50 -12.28 -4.31 -6.69
CA HIS A 50 -12.37 -4.61 -5.26
C HIS A 50 -11.52 -3.64 -4.47
N GLU A 51 -11.85 -3.51 -3.18
CA GLU A 51 -11.05 -2.69 -2.26
C GLU A 51 -9.69 -3.33 -2.04
N VAL A 52 -8.65 -2.52 -2.14
CA VAL A 52 -7.27 -2.97 -1.99
C VAL A 52 -6.46 -2.05 -1.10
N ILE A 53 -5.45 -2.62 -0.44
CA ILE A 53 -4.32 -1.89 0.14
C ILE A 53 -3.06 -2.52 -0.44
N SER A 54 -2.30 -1.70 -1.16
CA SER A 54 -1.10 -2.14 -1.84
C SER A 54 0.14 -1.53 -1.20
N HIS A 55 1.18 -2.34 -1.11
CA HIS A 55 2.50 -1.94 -0.63
C HIS A 55 3.54 -2.32 -1.65
N GLY A 56 4.52 -1.47 -1.86
CA GLY A 56 5.56 -1.80 -2.81
C GLY A 56 6.82 -0.98 -2.64
N TRP A 57 7.78 -1.30 -3.49
CA TRP A 57 9.00 -0.53 -3.70
C TRP A 57 9.05 -0.06 -5.14
N TRP A 58 9.49 1.17 -5.34
CA TRP A 58 9.52 1.83 -6.62
C TRP A 58 10.83 2.62 -6.75
N PRO A 59 11.52 2.55 -7.92
CA PRO A 59 12.83 3.21 -8.06
C PRO A 59 12.76 4.74 -8.07
N GLY A 60 11.57 5.32 -8.22
CA GLY A 60 11.37 6.76 -8.26
C GLY A 60 11.47 7.35 -9.65
N GLN A 61 10.41 8.04 -10.05
CA GLN A 61 10.34 8.80 -11.30
C GLN A 61 9.56 10.09 -11.05
N GLY A 62 9.64 11.02 -12.01
CA GLY A 62 8.90 12.28 -11.90
C GLY A 62 9.30 13.12 -10.70
N PRO A 63 8.34 13.79 -10.03
CA PRO A 63 8.64 14.79 -9.00
C PRO A 63 9.43 14.26 -7.81
N LEU A 64 9.23 13.01 -7.40
CA LEU A 64 9.95 12.45 -6.26
C LEU A 64 11.42 12.22 -6.58
N GLY A 65 11.74 11.67 -7.75
CA GLY A 65 13.12 11.46 -8.23
C GLY A 65 14.00 10.57 -7.36
N LYS A 66 13.42 9.84 -6.40
CA LYS A 66 14.14 8.98 -5.44
C LYS A 66 13.42 7.66 -5.27
N ALA A 67 14.18 6.60 -5.03
CA ALA A 67 13.59 5.29 -4.71
C ALA A 67 12.85 5.37 -3.36
N ALA A 68 11.69 4.75 -3.31
CA ALA A 68 10.83 4.76 -2.13
C ALA A 68 10.00 3.50 -2.01
N TYR A 69 9.65 3.16 -0.76
CA TYR A 69 8.54 2.26 -0.49
C TYR A 69 7.26 3.08 -0.48
N TYR A 70 6.16 2.47 -0.89
CA TYR A 70 4.86 3.13 -0.94
C TYR A 70 3.77 2.26 -0.31
N SER A 71 2.67 2.91 0.06
CA SER A 71 1.43 2.25 0.46
C SER A 71 0.24 3.11 0.05
N TYR A 72 -0.74 2.51 -0.62
CA TYR A 72 -2.00 3.20 -0.92
C TYR A 72 -3.19 2.30 -0.62
N THR A 73 -4.31 2.94 -0.31
CA THR A 73 -5.61 2.30 -0.13
C THR A 73 -6.55 2.79 -1.23
N ALA A 74 -7.17 1.87 -1.94
CA ALA A 74 -8.12 2.21 -3.01
C ALA A 74 -9.45 1.46 -2.82
N PRO A 75 -10.61 2.16 -2.76
CA PRO A 75 -10.71 3.62 -2.76
C PRO A 75 -10.14 4.20 -1.47
N ALA A 76 -9.55 5.40 -1.57
CA ALA A 76 -8.96 6.05 -0.41
C ALA A 76 -10.06 6.46 0.59
N PRO A 77 -10.04 5.98 1.84
CA PRO A 77 -11.03 6.39 2.83
C PRO A 77 -10.81 7.83 3.27
N GLU A 78 -11.90 8.46 3.72
CA GLU A 78 -11.83 9.80 4.30
C GLU A 78 -10.89 9.81 5.51
N GLY A 79 -10.06 10.84 5.61
CA GLY A 79 -9.11 11.01 6.71
C GLY A 79 -7.78 10.27 6.52
N LEU A 80 -7.58 9.53 5.43
CA LEU A 80 -6.34 8.78 5.21
C LEU A 80 -5.11 9.70 5.20
N SER A 81 -5.20 10.87 4.56
CA SER A 81 -4.10 11.83 4.48
C SER A 81 -3.67 12.42 5.83
N GLU A 82 -4.52 12.30 6.83
CA GLU A 82 -4.29 12.82 8.18
C GLU A 82 -3.90 11.71 9.18
N ALA A 83 -3.90 10.47 8.73
CA ALA A 83 -3.55 9.33 9.59
C ALA A 83 -2.07 9.38 9.99
N THR A 84 -1.81 9.07 11.25
CA THR A 84 -0.44 8.97 11.76
C THR A 84 0.14 7.60 11.43
N VAL A 85 1.27 7.60 10.72
CA VAL A 85 2.03 6.39 10.42
C VAL A 85 3.49 6.59 10.84
N HIS A 86 4.20 5.50 11.11
CA HIS A 86 5.59 5.58 11.50
C HIS A 86 6.32 4.27 11.12
N PRO A 87 7.50 4.39 10.45
CA PRO A 87 8.05 5.58 9.81
C PRO A 87 7.30 5.94 8.52
N GLY A 88 7.60 7.08 7.94
CA GLY A 88 7.05 7.49 6.66
C GLY A 88 6.16 8.73 6.74
N PHE A 89 5.60 9.10 5.62
CA PHE A 89 4.75 10.29 5.49
C PHE A 89 3.73 10.11 4.37
N TYR A 90 2.67 10.91 4.38
CA TYR A 90 1.67 10.91 3.31
C TYR A 90 2.02 11.98 2.27
N SER A 91 2.07 11.56 1.00
CA SER A 91 2.23 12.47 -0.13
C SER A 91 0.87 12.81 -0.73
N LYS A 92 0.45 14.07 -0.58
CA LYS A 92 -0.81 14.54 -1.18
C LYS A 92 -0.75 14.53 -2.70
N ASP A 93 0.40 14.81 -3.27
CA ASP A 93 0.58 14.83 -4.73
C ASP A 93 0.41 13.45 -5.36
N LEU A 94 0.91 12.41 -4.69
CA LEU A 94 0.82 11.03 -5.16
C LEU A 94 -0.39 10.28 -4.62
N GLY A 95 -1.03 10.79 -3.56
CA GLY A 95 -2.18 10.14 -2.94
C GLY A 95 -1.82 8.85 -2.20
N GLU A 96 -0.61 8.76 -1.66
CA GLU A 96 -0.12 7.55 -0.99
C GLU A 96 0.90 7.87 0.09
N PHE A 97 1.10 6.90 0.99
CA PHE A 97 2.19 6.96 1.97
C PHE A 97 3.50 6.59 1.32
N LEU A 98 4.57 7.25 1.74
CA LEU A 98 5.93 7.03 1.25
C LEU A 98 6.91 6.85 2.40
N LEU A 99 7.91 6.01 2.17
CA LEU A 99 9.10 5.88 3.00
C LEU A 99 10.30 5.81 2.07
N LEU A 100 11.18 6.79 2.12
CA LEU A 100 12.33 6.84 1.23
C LEU A 100 13.22 5.62 1.46
N TYR A 101 13.71 5.03 0.39
CA TYR A 101 14.62 3.88 0.44
C TYR A 101 15.87 4.21 1.25
N GLU A 102 16.39 5.41 1.13
CA GLU A 102 17.56 5.88 1.88
C GLU A 102 17.32 5.85 3.39
N ASP A 103 16.11 6.20 3.85
CA ASP A 103 15.76 6.17 5.26
C ASP A 103 15.70 4.75 5.81
N VAL A 104 15.28 3.79 5.00
CA VAL A 104 15.31 2.38 5.38
C VAL A 104 16.75 1.85 5.40
N ARG A 105 17.50 2.14 4.36
CA ARG A 105 18.88 1.67 4.20
C ARG A 105 19.79 2.12 5.34
N THR A 106 19.57 3.34 5.83
CA THR A 106 20.39 3.94 6.89
C THR A 106 19.82 3.77 8.31
N ALA A 107 18.65 3.13 8.43
CA ALA A 107 18.05 2.87 9.73
C ALA A 107 18.90 1.89 10.56
N ALA A 108 18.79 1.99 11.89
CA ALA A 108 19.48 1.06 12.79
C ALA A 108 19.04 -0.39 12.58
N ASP A 109 17.73 -0.59 12.28
CA ASP A 109 17.16 -1.88 11.90
C ASP A 109 16.29 -1.69 10.65
N PRO A 110 16.86 -1.85 9.45
CA PRO A 110 16.12 -1.63 8.20
C PRO A 110 14.88 -2.52 8.04
N GLU A 111 14.96 -3.77 8.48
CA GLU A 111 13.83 -4.71 8.40
C GLU A 111 12.68 -4.26 9.28
N ALA A 112 12.96 -3.86 10.52
CA ALA A 112 11.94 -3.34 11.44
C ALA A 112 11.34 -2.05 10.91
N ALA A 113 12.14 -1.13 10.39
CA ALA A 113 11.66 0.13 9.82
C ALA A 113 10.67 -0.11 8.67
N LEU A 114 11.01 -1.01 7.75
CA LEU A 114 10.14 -1.36 6.64
C LEU A 114 8.87 -2.07 7.11
N MET A 115 8.99 -3.02 8.04
CA MET A 115 7.83 -3.74 8.57
C MET A 115 6.87 -2.78 9.29
N ASP A 116 7.38 -1.86 10.09
CA ASP A 116 6.58 -0.85 10.80
C ASP A 116 5.87 0.08 9.82
N PHE A 117 6.53 0.47 8.73
CA PHE A 117 5.90 1.25 7.68
C PHE A 117 4.74 0.49 7.02
N MET A 118 4.99 -0.74 6.60
CA MET A 118 3.95 -1.55 5.95
C MET A 118 2.77 -1.81 6.90
N GLN A 119 3.05 -2.14 8.14
CA GLN A 119 2.01 -2.44 9.13
C GLN A 119 1.21 -1.19 9.52
N SER A 120 1.86 -0.07 9.82
CA SER A 120 1.16 1.15 10.22
C SER A 120 0.31 1.74 9.10
N THR A 121 0.80 1.71 7.87
CA THR A 121 0.03 2.18 6.71
C THR A 121 -1.14 1.26 6.37
N TYR A 122 -0.96 -0.06 6.50
CA TYR A 122 -2.05 -1.00 6.38
C TYR A 122 -3.14 -0.76 7.42
N GLU A 123 -2.75 -0.62 8.69
CA GLU A 123 -3.70 -0.37 9.77
C GLU A 123 -4.47 0.93 9.57
N ALA A 124 -3.79 1.98 9.14
CA ALA A 124 -4.45 3.25 8.84
C ALA A 124 -5.53 3.07 7.76
N GLY A 125 -5.20 2.44 6.64
CA GLY A 125 -6.14 2.19 5.56
C GLY A 125 -7.26 1.24 5.95
N ALA A 126 -6.93 0.12 6.54
CA ALA A 126 -7.90 -0.92 6.91
C ALA A 126 -8.90 -0.43 7.98
N ASN A 127 -8.42 0.30 8.99
CA ASN A 127 -9.28 0.83 10.04
C ASN A 127 -10.22 1.91 9.51
N LEU A 128 -9.72 2.88 8.75
CA LEU A 128 -10.54 3.93 8.17
C LEU A 128 -11.54 3.40 7.14
N ALA A 129 -11.15 2.43 6.34
CA ALA A 129 -12.03 1.77 5.38
C ALA A 129 -12.91 0.68 6.02
N LYS A 130 -12.78 0.46 7.33
CA LYS A 130 -13.59 -0.51 8.11
C LYS A 130 -13.49 -1.94 7.57
N TRP A 131 -12.27 -2.37 7.28
CA TRP A 131 -12.02 -3.77 6.94
C TRP A 131 -12.21 -4.66 8.17
N ASP A 132 -12.73 -5.87 7.95
CA ASP A 132 -12.83 -6.87 9.01
C ASP A 132 -11.46 -7.50 9.28
N ARG A 133 -10.62 -6.78 10.00
CA ARG A 133 -9.24 -7.18 10.28
C ARG A 133 -9.17 -8.51 11.04
N ALA A 134 -10.12 -8.76 11.95
CA ALA A 134 -10.14 -10.01 12.71
C ALA A 134 -10.32 -11.23 11.80
N ALA A 135 -11.10 -11.10 10.73
CA ALA A 135 -11.29 -12.17 9.75
C ALA A 135 -10.15 -12.28 8.74
N LEU A 136 -9.38 -11.22 8.54
CA LEU A 136 -8.37 -11.13 7.47
C LEU A 136 -6.93 -11.34 7.94
N GLU A 137 -6.68 -11.24 9.23
CA GLU A 137 -5.31 -11.31 9.81
C GLU A 137 -5.11 -12.57 10.65
N ARG A 138 -3.87 -12.98 10.74
CA ARG A 138 -3.43 -14.04 11.66
C ARG A 138 -3.13 -13.50 13.03
#